data_f6e650bd7f08196e31d4135fbee79f32
#
_entry.id   f6e650bd7f08196e31d4135fbee79f32
#
_cell.length_a   1.000
_cell.length_b   1.000
_cell.length_c   1.000
_cell.angle_alpha   90.00
_cell.angle_beta   90.00
_cell.angle_gamma   90.00
#
_symmetry.space_group_name_H-M   'P 1'
#
loop_
_entity.id
_entity.type
_entity.pdbx_description
1 polymer ?
#
loop_
_entity_poly.entity_id
_entity_poly.type
_entity_poly.pdbx_seq_one_letter_code
_entity_poly.pdbx_strand_id
1 'polypeptide(L)'
;MFKIIKLLFLISVFVFEKSSAIHHHKRISENLLIGTPYLWKNRILLINIDKYEKTKQDFIKKECQIINRKLKIFIKKKKTFVDIKDNDKKFFLDSKFKFKVILIGIDGEIKYQSDEIENLIKYFSIIDNMPIRQTEIKDDSSCN
;
A
#
# COMPACT_ATOMS: atom_id res chain seq x y z
N MET A 1 -57.41 -1.55 28.87
CA MET A 1 -56.91 -1.30 27.50
C MET A 1 -55.74 -0.30 27.45
N PHE A 2 -55.67 0.72 28.30
CA PHE A 2 -54.60 1.73 28.29
C PHE A 2 -53.21 1.25 28.75
N LYS A 3 -53.08 0.18 29.52
CA LYS A 3 -51.78 -0.32 30.01
C LYS A 3 -50.96 -1.11 28.96
N ILE A 4 -51.61 -1.74 27.99
CA ILE A 4 -50.97 -2.52 26.94
C ILE A 4 -50.34 -1.61 25.87
N ILE A 5 -50.97 -0.48 25.56
CA ILE A 5 -50.49 0.49 24.59
C ILE A 5 -49.19 1.18 25.06
N LYS A 6 -49.06 1.46 26.37
CA LYS A 6 -47.81 2.03 26.94
C LYS A 6 -46.64 1.05 26.88
N LEU A 7 -46.87 -0.28 26.97
CA LEU A 7 -45.81 -1.29 26.90
C LEU A 7 -45.29 -1.46 25.49
N LEU A 8 -46.18 -1.37 24.50
CA LEU A 8 -45.79 -1.47 23.08
C LEU A 8 -44.97 -0.24 22.61
N PHE A 9 -45.22 0.95 23.17
CA PHE A 9 -44.46 2.15 22.85
C PHE A 9 -43.05 2.14 23.44
N LEU A 10 -42.85 1.49 24.60
CA LEU A 10 -41.56 1.32 25.23
C LEU A 10 -40.67 0.32 24.48
N ILE A 11 -41.24 -0.70 23.82
CA ILE A 11 -40.50 -1.69 23.06
C ILE A 11 -40.03 -1.11 21.71
N SER A 12 -40.80 -0.21 21.09
CA SER A 12 -40.45 0.42 19.83
C SER A 12 -39.28 1.41 19.94
N VAL A 13 -39.06 2.01 21.11
CA VAL A 13 -37.94 2.94 21.34
C VAL A 13 -36.62 2.19 21.57
N PHE A 14 -36.68 0.93 22.08
CA PHE A 14 -35.46 0.15 22.34
C PHE A 14 -34.90 -0.57 21.14
N VAL A 15 -35.62 -0.68 20.02
CA VAL A 15 -35.17 -1.36 18.79
C VAL A 15 -34.42 -0.40 17.85
N PHE A 16 -34.48 0.94 18.09
CA PHE A 16 -33.87 1.93 17.18
C PHE A 16 -32.46 2.38 17.55
N GLU A 17 -31.87 1.88 18.64
CA GLU A 17 -30.51 2.30 19.07
C GLU A 17 -29.39 1.28 18.79
N LYS A 18 -29.61 0.31 17.89
CA LYS A 18 -28.54 -0.59 17.43
C LYS A 18 -28.27 -0.47 15.94
N SER A 19 -28.25 0.75 15.42
CA SER A 19 -27.82 0.95 14.03
C SER A 19 -27.05 2.25 13.96
N SER A 20 -25.75 2.14 13.93
CA SER A 20 -24.76 3.08 13.38
C SER A 20 -23.55 3.27 14.28
N ALA A 21 -22.87 2.21 14.66
CA ALA A 21 -21.44 2.34 14.81
C ALA A 21 -20.78 1.79 13.53
N ILE A 22 -21.17 2.31 12.37
CA ILE A 22 -20.30 2.33 11.22
C ILE A 22 -19.20 3.31 11.62
N HIS A 23 -18.12 2.76 12.19
CA HIS A 23 -16.87 3.45 12.21
C HIS A 23 -16.49 3.70 10.74
N HIS A 24 -16.92 4.85 10.22
CA HIS A 24 -16.20 5.52 9.18
C HIS A 24 -14.78 5.76 9.76
N HIS A 25 -13.91 4.76 9.68
CA HIS A 25 -12.51 5.02 9.54
C HIS A 25 -12.42 5.90 8.29
N LYS A 26 -12.50 7.21 8.50
CA LYS A 26 -12.00 8.19 7.57
C LYS A 26 -10.52 7.84 7.43
N ARG A 27 -10.20 6.92 6.50
CA ARG A 27 -8.86 6.79 5.97
C ARG A 27 -8.56 8.16 5.41
N ILE A 28 -7.90 8.97 6.20
CA ILE A 28 -7.09 10.04 5.64
C ILE A 28 -6.07 9.23 4.84
N SER A 29 -6.31 9.09 3.54
CA SER A 29 -5.35 8.52 2.62
C SER A 29 -4.22 9.53 2.57
N GLU A 30 -3.27 9.38 3.51
CA GLU A 30 -2.05 10.17 3.47
C GLU A 30 -1.38 9.79 2.15
N ASN A 31 -1.36 10.72 1.21
CA ASN A 31 -0.59 10.54 -0.01
C ASN A 31 0.90 10.58 0.36
N LEU A 32 1.50 9.40 0.47
CA LEU A 32 2.88 9.22 0.93
C LEU A 32 3.92 9.75 -0.06
N LEU A 33 3.53 10.10 -1.29
CA LEU A 33 4.43 10.61 -2.31
C LEU A 33 4.36 12.13 -2.49
N ILE A 34 3.48 12.84 -1.76
CA ILE A 34 3.43 14.31 -1.82
C ILE A 34 4.82 14.90 -1.46
N GLY A 35 5.29 15.81 -2.29
CA GLY A 35 6.60 16.45 -2.12
C GLY A 35 7.80 15.57 -2.50
N THR A 36 7.59 14.35 -3.00
CA THR A 36 8.66 13.51 -3.53
C THR A 36 8.72 13.58 -5.06
N PRO A 37 9.88 13.29 -5.68
CA PRO A 37 9.99 13.23 -7.14
C PRO A 37 9.29 12.00 -7.78
N TYR A 38 8.66 11.14 -6.96
CA TYR A 38 8.08 9.86 -7.39
C TYR A 38 6.59 9.95 -7.71
N LEU A 39 5.87 10.95 -7.16
CA LEU A 39 4.44 11.12 -7.38
C LEU A 39 4.13 11.18 -8.89
N TRP A 40 3.16 10.38 -9.34
CA TRP A 40 2.76 10.20 -10.74
C TRP A 40 3.86 9.68 -11.69
N LYS A 41 5.02 9.29 -11.16
CA LYS A 41 6.15 8.78 -11.95
C LYS A 41 6.50 7.35 -11.62
N ASN A 42 6.51 6.99 -10.34
CA ASN A 42 6.96 5.69 -9.88
C ASN A 42 6.01 5.09 -8.83
N ARG A 43 5.89 3.78 -8.82
CA ARG A 43 5.41 3.00 -7.69
C ARG A 43 6.56 2.75 -6.75
N ILE A 44 6.28 2.67 -5.46
CA ILE A 44 7.31 2.49 -4.43
C ILE A 44 7.02 1.21 -3.65
N LEU A 45 8.00 0.32 -3.56
CA LEU A 45 8.00 -0.82 -2.65
C LEU A 45 8.97 -0.54 -1.50
N LEU A 46 8.43 -0.37 -0.31
CA LEU A 46 9.22 -0.21 0.91
C LEU A 46 9.33 -1.55 1.63
N ILE A 47 10.56 -1.97 1.94
CA ILE A 47 10.85 -3.22 2.63
C ILE A 47 11.58 -2.91 3.93
N ASN A 48 10.97 -3.28 5.05
CA ASN A 48 11.48 -3.08 6.40
C ASN A 48 12.09 -4.39 6.93
N ILE A 49 13.33 -4.68 6.58
CA ILE A 49 14.10 -5.84 7.05
C ILE A 49 15.51 -5.44 7.45
N ASP A 50 16.06 -6.16 8.44
CA ASP A 50 17.41 -5.91 8.95
C ASP A 50 18.51 -6.64 8.16
N LYS A 51 18.20 -7.73 7.45
CA LYS A 51 19.16 -8.54 6.67
C LYS A 51 18.69 -8.70 5.21
N TYR A 52 19.46 -8.14 4.31
CA TYR A 52 19.07 -7.83 2.95
C TYR A 52 19.71 -8.66 1.82
N GLU A 53 20.85 -9.31 2.05
CA GLU A 53 21.71 -9.84 1.00
C GLU A 53 21.02 -10.80 -0.01
N LYS A 54 20.14 -11.70 0.46
CA LYS A 54 19.45 -12.65 -0.40
C LYS A 54 18.45 -11.98 -1.35
N THR A 55 17.79 -10.95 -0.89
CA THR A 55 16.73 -10.24 -1.61
C THR A 55 17.29 -9.42 -2.77
N LYS A 56 18.50 -8.91 -2.65
CA LYS A 56 19.14 -8.07 -3.68
C LYS A 56 19.37 -8.83 -4.99
N GLN A 57 19.79 -10.09 -4.92
CA GLN A 57 20.05 -10.90 -6.12
C GLN A 57 18.78 -11.19 -6.91
N ASP A 58 17.65 -11.42 -6.22
CA ASP A 58 16.37 -11.67 -6.88
C ASP A 58 15.84 -10.40 -7.59
N PHE A 59 16.15 -9.22 -7.07
CA PHE A 59 15.80 -7.95 -7.71
C PHE A 59 16.64 -7.69 -8.97
N ILE A 60 17.93 -8.01 -8.94
CA ILE A 60 18.81 -7.85 -10.10
C ILE A 60 18.32 -8.73 -11.27
N LYS A 61 17.96 -9.99 -10.99
CA LYS A 61 17.42 -10.92 -12.00
C LYS A 61 16.11 -10.46 -12.66
N LYS A 62 15.35 -9.61 -11.99
CA LYS A 62 14.05 -9.11 -12.45
C LYS A 62 14.07 -7.62 -12.80
N GLU A 63 15.24 -7.07 -13.07
CA GLU A 63 15.43 -5.63 -13.29
C GLU A 63 14.53 -5.07 -14.40
N CYS A 64 14.46 -5.75 -15.55
CA CYS A 64 13.60 -5.33 -16.65
C CYS A 64 12.13 -5.26 -16.22
N GLN A 65 11.63 -6.28 -15.53
CA GLN A 65 10.25 -6.33 -15.05
C GLN A 65 9.94 -5.24 -14.00
N ILE A 66 10.94 -4.86 -13.19
CA ILE A 66 10.86 -3.76 -12.22
C ILE A 66 10.75 -2.41 -12.94
N ILE A 67 11.61 -2.19 -13.94
CA ILE A 67 11.64 -0.95 -14.74
C ILE A 67 10.33 -0.78 -15.51
N ASN A 68 9.88 -1.84 -16.17
CA ASN A 68 8.64 -1.87 -16.95
C ASN A 68 7.42 -1.46 -16.11
N ARG A 69 7.38 -1.81 -14.83
CA ARG A 69 6.33 -1.41 -13.89
C ARG A 69 6.57 -0.05 -13.21
N LYS A 70 7.57 0.70 -13.66
CA LYS A 70 7.98 1.98 -13.02
C LYS A 70 8.15 1.83 -11.50
N LEU A 71 8.64 0.64 -11.05
CA LEU A 71 8.77 0.31 -9.65
C LEU A 71 10.14 0.75 -9.11
N LYS A 72 10.15 1.45 -7.99
CA LYS A 72 11.32 1.73 -7.17
C LYS A 72 11.25 0.92 -5.89
N ILE A 73 12.37 0.33 -5.49
CA ILE A 73 12.43 -0.52 -4.31
C ILE A 73 13.39 0.11 -3.32
N PHE A 74 12.88 0.37 -2.12
CA PHE A 74 13.62 0.96 -1.03
C PHE A 74 13.67 0.01 0.15
N ILE A 75 14.83 -0.11 0.77
CA ILE A 75 15.06 -0.98 1.90
C ILE A 75 15.49 -0.17 3.10
N LYS A 76 14.98 -0.57 4.26
CA LYS A 76 15.30 0.11 5.50
C LYS A 76 16.77 -0.05 5.85
N LYS A 77 17.43 1.09 6.08
CA LYS A 77 18.74 1.21 6.69
C LYS A 77 18.66 2.18 7.88
N LYS A 78 18.74 1.67 9.10
CA LYS A 78 18.57 2.46 10.32
C LYS A 78 17.21 3.15 10.36
N LYS A 79 17.15 4.48 10.27
CA LYS A 79 15.90 5.29 10.32
C LYS A 79 15.36 5.70 8.95
N THR A 80 16.02 5.32 7.85
CA THR A 80 15.65 5.72 6.49
C THR A 80 15.50 4.51 5.59
N PHE A 81 14.78 4.67 4.48
CA PHE A 81 14.73 3.71 3.39
C PHE A 81 15.66 4.19 2.29
N VAL A 82 16.46 3.29 1.74
CA VAL A 82 17.48 3.57 0.71
C VAL A 82 17.16 2.78 -0.54
N ASP A 83 17.24 3.43 -1.72
CA ASP A 83 17.01 2.78 -3.01
C ASP A 83 18.04 1.66 -3.22
N ILE A 84 17.59 0.50 -3.69
CA ILE A 84 18.46 -0.67 -3.89
C ILE A 84 19.50 -0.49 -5.01
N LYS A 85 19.23 0.41 -5.96
CA LYS A 85 20.10 0.73 -7.10
C LYS A 85 20.98 1.95 -6.85
N ASP A 86 20.49 2.89 -6.06
CA ASP A 86 21.12 4.18 -5.83
C ASP A 86 21.08 4.51 -4.32
N ASN A 87 22.17 4.21 -3.64
CA ASN A 87 22.28 4.41 -2.19
C ASN A 87 22.12 5.87 -1.75
N ASP A 88 22.27 6.85 -2.66
CA ASP A 88 22.12 8.27 -2.34
C ASP A 88 20.66 8.68 -2.29
N LYS A 89 19.78 7.93 -2.97
CA LYS A 89 18.33 8.15 -2.93
C LYS A 89 17.72 7.56 -1.67
N LYS A 90 17.08 8.43 -0.89
CA LYS A 90 16.46 8.08 0.39
C LYS A 90 14.96 8.37 0.35
N PHE A 91 14.20 7.52 1.04
CA PHE A 91 12.79 7.72 1.29
C PHE A 91 12.56 7.77 2.81
N PHE A 92 11.79 8.75 3.25
CA PHE A 92 11.47 8.93 4.66
C PHE A 92 10.00 8.61 4.89
N LEU A 93 9.74 7.76 5.87
CA LEU A 93 8.39 7.41 6.29
C LEU A 93 8.29 7.61 7.80
N ASP A 94 7.15 8.14 8.25
CA ASP A 94 6.89 8.34 9.67
C ASP A 94 6.93 7.00 10.42
N SER A 95 7.51 7.01 11.61
CA SER A 95 7.67 5.83 12.49
C SER A 95 6.34 5.23 12.98
N LYS A 96 5.22 5.93 12.82
CA LYS A 96 3.87 5.42 13.15
C LYS A 96 3.47 4.20 12.32
N PHE A 97 4.05 4.03 11.14
CA PHE A 97 3.75 2.89 10.27
C PHE A 97 4.48 1.64 10.75
N LYS A 98 3.70 0.63 11.19
CA LYS A 98 4.22 -0.72 11.50
C LYS A 98 3.96 -1.63 10.32
N PHE A 99 5.00 -2.17 9.70
CA PHE A 99 4.92 -3.07 8.54
C PHE A 99 6.27 -3.74 8.29
N LYS A 100 6.27 -4.82 7.52
CA LYS A 100 7.46 -5.34 6.84
C LYS A 100 7.52 -4.93 5.38
N VAL A 101 6.36 -4.81 4.73
CA VAL A 101 6.26 -4.36 3.33
C VAL A 101 5.12 -3.37 3.16
N ILE A 102 5.36 -2.31 2.39
CA ILE A 102 4.33 -1.43 1.85
C ILE A 102 4.56 -1.25 0.35
N LEU A 103 3.49 -1.41 -0.45
CA LEU A 103 3.46 -1.04 -1.85
C LEU A 103 2.61 0.23 -2.02
N ILE A 104 3.22 1.28 -2.55
CA ILE A 104 2.59 2.57 -2.80
C ILE A 104 2.36 2.69 -4.31
N GLY A 105 1.16 3.06 -4.70
CA GLY A 105 0.78 3.32 -6.09
C GLY A 105 1.44 4.59 -6.64
N ILE A 106 1.36 4.77 -7.96
CA ILE A 106 1.87 5.97 -8.64
C ILE A 106 1.14 7.25 -8.18
N ASP A 107 -0.10 7.09 -7.69
CA ASP A 107 -0.94 8.12 -7.08
C ASP A 107 -0.56 8.48 -5.62
N GLY A 108 0.41 7.77 -5.05
CA GLY A 108 0.89 7.97 -3.69
C GLY A 108 0.07 7.27 -2.60
N GLU A 109 -0.95 6.50 -2.96
CA GLU A 109 -1.76 5.74 -2.01
C GLU A 109 -1.16 4.36 -1.73
N ILE A 110 -1.35 3.85 -0.50
CA ILE A 110 -0.99 2.48 -0.15
C ILE A 110 -1.93 1.51 -0.87
N LYS A 111 -1.36 0.65 -1.70
CA LYS A 111 -2.08 -0.39 -2.44
C LYS A 111 -1.97 -1.77 -1.80
N TYR A 112 -0.92 -1.99 -1.02
CA TYR A 112 -0.70 -3.22 -0.27
C TYR A 112 0.18 -2.97 0.95
N GLN A 113 -0.12 -3.65 2.05
CA GLN A 113 0.67 -3.64 3.27
C GLN A 113 0.66 -5.03 3.88
N SER A 114 1.82 -5.50 4.37
CA SER A 114 1.96 -6.80 5.03
C SER A 114 3.03 -6.79 6.11
N ASP A 115 2.86 -7.67 7.10
CA ASP A 115 3.88 -8.01 8.10
C ASP A 115 4.75 -9.20 7.65
N GLU A 116 4.55 -9.69 6.42
CA GLU A 116 5.34 -10.72 5.78
C GLU A 116 5.93 -10.22 4.46
N ILE A 117 7.15 -10.68 4.16
CA ILE A 117 7.81 -10.39 2.88
C ILE A 117 7.55 -11.57 1.96
N GLU A 118 6.84 -11.30 0.90
CA GLU A 118 6.54 -12.27 -0.13
C GLU A 118 7.53 -12.18 -1.30
N ASN A 119 7.42 -13.08 -2.28
CA ASN A 119 8.24 -12.99 -3.49
C ASN A 119 7.81 -11.79 -4.36
N LEU A 120 8.72 -11.33 -5.21
CA LEU A 120 8.51 -10.15 -6.05
C LEU A 120 7.34 -10.31 -7.04
N ILE A 121 7.04 -11.55 -7.45
CA ILE A 121 5.94 -11.86 -8.38
C ILE A 121 4.59 -11.49 -7.78
N LYS A 122 4.42 -11.64 -6.46
CA LYS A 122 3.20 -11.21 -5.77
C LYS A 122 2.96 -9.71 -5.95
N TYR A 123 3.99 -8.89 -5.74
CA TYR A 123 3.87 -7.44 -5.90
C TYR A 123 3.65 -7.05 -7.36
N PHE A 124 4.26 -7.76 -8.30
CA PHE A 124 3.99 -7.56 -9.72
C PHE A 124 2.55 -7.85 -10.08
N SER A 125 1.98 -8.95 -9.57
CA SER A 125 0.56 -9.28 -9.78
C SER A 125 -0.37 -8.18 -9.25
N ILE A 126 -0.07 -7.62 -8.06
CA ILE A 126 -0.85 -6.51 -7.51
C ILE A 126 -0.75 -5.28 -8.41
N ILE A 127 0.47 -4.93 -8.86
CA ILE A 127 0.70 -3.78 -9.75
C ILE A 127 -0.03 -3.98 -11.08
N ASP A 128 0.08 -5.16 -11.68
CA ASP A 128 -0.49 -5.45 -13.00
C ASP A 128 -2.04 -5.39 -13.00
N ASN A 129 -2.68 -5.54 -11.84
CA ASN A 129 -4.11 -5.35 -11.67
C ASN A 129 -4.54 -3.90 -11.38
N MET A 130 -3.60 -2.94 -11.28
CA MET A 130 -3.94 -1.53 -11.08
C MET A 130 -4.50 -0.91 -12.37
N PRO A 131 -5.58 -0.08 -12.31
CA PRO A 131 -6.19 0.52 -13.50
C PRO A 131 -5.19 1.28 -14.39
N ILE A 132 -4.33 2.11 -13.79
CA ILE A 132 -3.31 2.87 -14.53
C ILE A 132 -2.31 1.92 -15.22
N ARG A 133 -1.94 0.81 -14.57
CA ARG A 133 -1.03 -0.18 -15.16
C ARG A 133 -1.63 -0.84 -16.40
N GLN A 134 -2.93 -1.07 -16.41
CA GLN A 134 -3.61 -1.66 -17.57
C GLN A 134 -3.49 -0.78 -18.84
N THR A 135 -3.40 0.53 -18.68
CA THR A 135 -3.12 1.44 -19.80
C THR A 135 -1.66 1.39 -20.23
N GLU A 136 -0.73 1.28 -19.27
CA GLU A 136 0.71 1.20 -19.54
C GLU A 136 1.09 -0.10 -20.30
N ILE A 137 0.47 -1.25 -19.99
CA ILE A 137 0.78 -2.54 -20.62
C ILE A 137 0.51 -2.53 -22.13
N LYS A 138 -0.46 -1.75 -22.61
CA LYS A 138 -0.79 -1.65 -24.05
C LYS A 138 0.37 -1.09 -24.87
N ASP A 139 1.24 -0.30 -24.25
CA ASP A 139 2.35 0.38 -24.91
C ASP A 139 3.69 -0.37 -24.77
N ASP A 140 3.72 -1.52 -24.06
CA ASP A 140 4.98 -2.10 -23.58
C ASP A 140 5.14 -3.58 -23.92
N SER A 141 5.91 -3.86 -24.99
CA SER A 141 6.32 -5.21 -25.40
C SER A 141 7.76 -5.59 -24.99
N SER A 142 8.42 -4.82 -24.12
CA SER A 142 9.89 -4.77 -24.03
C SER A 142 10.57 -5.71 -23.03
N CYS A 143 9.84 -6.49 -22.22
CA CYS A 143 10.43 -7.43 -21.22
C CYS A 143 9.91 -8.85 -21.41
N ASN A 144 10.17 -9.48 -22.54
CA ASN A 144 9.97 -10.91 -22.75
C ASN A 144 11.24 -11.70 -22.45
#